data_7546be97ba137a40f6edeb08a0a1cab9
#
_entry.id   7546be97ba137a40f6edeb08a0a1cab9
#
_cell.length_a   1.000
_cell.length_b   1.000
_cell.length_c   1.000
_cell.angle_alpha   90.00
_cell.angle_beta   90.00
_cell.angle_gamma   90.00
#
_symmetry.space_group_name_H-M   'P 1'
#
loop_
_entity.id
_entity.type
_entity.pdbx_description
1 polymer ?
#
loop_
_entity_poly.entity_id
_entity_poly.type
_entity_poly.pdbx_seq_one_letter_code
_entity_poly.pdbx_strand_id
1 'polypeptide(L)'
;MKKFIVAAIAASMALPVYAADLGGRVLNIGSDTTYPPHEFIEDGVVKGFDVDVVAEICERINCTPNWVTTAWDGIFAALADGQFDMVVSGVTITDERDKIVDFSDPYIIVQQGVLMRVEDEGATIDAFKSGDLRLASQNG
;
A
#
# COMPACT_ATOMS: atom_id res chain seq x y z
N MET A 1 56.39 -38.09 -9.21
CA MET A 1 55.32 -37.37 -9.93
C MET A 1 54.50 -36.56 -8.88
N LYS A 2 54.69 -35.23 -8.83
CA LYS A 2 53.99 -34.33 -7.88
C LYS A 2 52.73 -33.85 -8.54
N LYS A 3 51.55 -34.20 -7.98
CA LYS A 3 50.25 -33.73 -8.43
C LYS A 3 49.99 -32.36 -7.81
N PHE A 4 49.95 -31.31 -8.63
CA PHE A 4 49.50 -30.00 -8.21
C PHE A 4 47.98 -29.97 -8.29
N ILE A 5 47.30 -29.78 -7.14
CA ILE A 5 45.87 -29.52 -7.06
C ILE A 5 45.71 -28.00 -7.17
N VAL A 6 45.18 -27.53 -8.28
CA VAL A 6 44.79 -26.13 -8.45
C VAL A 6 43.38 -25.99 -7.88
N ALA A 7 43.26 -25.38 -6.71
CA ALA A 7 41.97 -24.99 -6.14
C ALA A 7 41.52 -23.68 -6.81
N ALA A 8 40.53 -23.76 -7.68
CA ALA A 8 39.86 -22.59 -8.23
C ALA A 8 38.92 -22.00 -7.18
N ILE A 9 39.30 -20.88 -6.60
CA ILE A 9 38.45 -20.09 -5.72
C ILE A 9 37.46 -19.31 -6.62
N ALA A 10 36.23 -19.78 -6.71
CA ALA A 10 35.15 -19.03 -7.31
C ALA A 10 34.76 -17.89 -6.35
N ALA A 11 35.32 -16.70 -6.56
CA ALA A 11 34.87 -15.50 -5.90
C ALA A 11 33.50 -15.13 -6.49
N SER A 12 32.43 -15.45 -5.77
CA SER A 12 31.08 -14.93 -6.09
C SER A 12 31.10 -13.42 -5.84
N MET A 13 31.21 -12.65 -6.93
CA MET A 13 30.97 -11.21 -6.89
C MET A 13 29.47 -11.00 -6.65
N ALA A 14 29.07 -10.79 -5.41
CA ALA A 14 27.77 -10.21 -5.09
C ALA A 14 27.79 -8.78 -5.64
N LEU A 15 27.13 -8.57 -6.78
CA LEU A 15 26.90 -7.23 -7.27
C LEU A 15 25.99 -6.52 -6.27
N PRO A 16 26.33 -5.32 -5.81
CA PRO A 16 25.41 -4.55 -4.98
C PRO A 16 24.15 -4.29 -5.80
N VAL A 17 23.00 -4.72 -5.28
CA VAL A 17 21.71 -4.32 -5.81
C VAL A 17 21.52 -2.86 -5.35
N TYR A 18 21.77 -1.92 -6.23
CA TYR A 18 21.43 -0.54 -5.99
C TYR A 18 19.91 -0.39 -6.19
N ALA A 19 19.23 0.17 -5.21
CA ALA A 19 17.88 0.68 -5.42
C ALA A 19 17.92 1.69 -6.58
N ALA A 20 16.87 1.73 -7.40
CA ALA A 20 16.79 2.69 -8.50
C ALA A 20 16.90 4.11 -7.93
N ASP A 21 17.82 4.93 -8.45
CA ASP A 21 17.89 6.35 -8.12
C ASP A 21 16.98 7.12 -9.10
N LEU A 22 15.94 7.75 -8.59
CA LEU A 22 14.98 8.52 -9.38
C LEU A 22 15.40 9.98 -9.61
N GLY A 23 16.61 10.37 -9.15
CA GLY A 23 17.19 11.68 -9.42
C GLY A 23 16.37 12.87 -8.89
N GLY A 24 15.66 12.70 -7.79
CA GLY A 24 14.79 13.73 -7.21
C GLY A 24 13.43 13.87 -7.90
N ARG A 25 13.02 12.89 -8.72
CA ARG A 25 11.71 12.91 -9.39
C ARG A 25 10.58 13.09 -8.38
N VAL A 26 9.64 13.99 -8.70
CA VAL A 26 8.39 14.12 -7.96
C VAL A 26 7.47 12.98 -8.38
N LEU A 27 6.93 12.24 -7.41
CA LEU A 27 5.91 11.22 -7.59
C LEU A 27 4.57 11.76 -7.10
N ASN A 28 3.61 11.87 -8.02
CA ASN A 28 2.23 12.22 -7.67
C ASN A 28 1.52 10.96 -7.16
N ILE A 29 1.03 11.03 -5.92
CA ILE A 29 0.47 9.89 -5.19
C ILE A 29 -0.99 10.18 -4.88
N GLY A 30 -1.89 9.45 -5.54
CA GLY A 30 -3.32 9.49 -5.24
C GLY A 30 -3.61 8.79 -3.91
N SER A 31 -4.39 9.42 -3.04
CA SER A 31 -4.74 8.88 -1.73
C SER A 31 -6.07 9.43 -1.23
N ASP A 32 -6.90 8.55 -0.65
CA ASP A 32 -8.07 8.97 0.12
C ASP A 32 -7.62 9.27 1.56
N THR A 33 -7.33 10.52 1.80
CA THR A 33 -6.74 10.99 3.06
C THR A 33 -7.75 11.09 4.20
N THR A 34 -8.67 10.14 4.28
CA THR A 34 -9.70 10.05 5.34
C THR A 34 -9.63 8.73 6.13
N TYR A 35 -8.53 7.98 6.00
CA TYR A 35 -8.40 6.62 6.53
C TYR A 35 -7.32 6.48 7.62
N PRO A 36 -7.48 7.06 8.81
CA PRO A 36 -6.54 6.88 9.92
C PRO A 36 -6.54 5.42 10.41
N PRO A 37 -5.37 4.86 10.79
CA PRO A 37 -4.08 5.51 10.91
C PRO A 37 -3.22 5.46 9.64
N HIS A 38 -3.74 4.98 8.52
CA HIS A 38 -2.99 4.78 7.29
C HIS A 38 -2.62 6.11 6.63
N GLU A 39 -3.61 6.89 6.25
CA GLU A 39 -3.46 8.21 5.67
C GLU A 39 -4.64 9.13 6.06
N PHE A 40 -4.31 10.30 6.55
CA PHE A 40 -5.31 11.28 7.00
C PHE A 40 -4.73 12.70 6.99
N ILE A 41 -5.61 13.69 6.99
CA ILE A 41 -5.21 15.09 7.11
C ILE A 41 -5.35 15.53 8.56
N GLU A 42 -4.26 16.06 9.12
CA GLU A 42 -4.24 16.73 10.41
C GLU A 42 -3.54 18.08 10.26
N ASP A 43 -4.21 19.15 10.69
CA ASP A 43 -3.71 20.54 10.56
C ASP A 43 -3.30 20.93 9.12
N GLY A 44 -4.02 20.40 8.13
CA GLY A 44 -3.76 20.64 6.71
C GLY A 44 -2.57 19.87 6.13
N VAL A 45 -1.98 18.94 6.89
CA VAL A 45 -0.86 18.10 6.46
C VAL A 45 -1.32 16.65 6.36
N VAL A 46 -0.95 15.99 5.26
CA VAL A 46 -1.18 14.55 5.10
C VAL A 46 -0.19 13.79 5.98
N LYS A 47 -0.70 12.89 6.81
CA LYS A 47 0.04 12.10 7.80
C LYS A 47 -0.47 10.67 7.82
N GLY A 48 0.30 9.77 8.42
CA GLY A 48 -0.09 8.39 8.68
C GLY A 48 0.96 7.38 8.28
N PHE A 49 0.67 6.12 8.53
CA PHE A 49 1.59 5.01 8.27
C PHE A 49 2.02 4.94 6.81
N ASP A 50 1.10 5.06 5.87
CA ASP A 50 1.37 5.01 4.44
C ASP A 50 2.27 6.18 4.01
N VAL A 51 2.08 7.35 4.64
CA VAL A 51 2.90 8.55 4.39
C VAL A 51 4.33 8.33 4.83
N ASP A 52 4.53 7.76 6.02
CA ASP A 52 5.85 7.47 6.57
C ASP A 52 6.58 6.39 5.74
N VAL A 53 5.86 5.35 5.30
CA VAL A 53 6.41 4.32 4.40
C VAL A 53 6.89 4.92 3.08
N VAL A 54 6.08 5.77 2.45
CA VAL A 54 6.46 6.42 1.20
C VAL A 54 7.62 7.39 1.40
N ALA A 55 7.66 8.12 2.50
CA ALA A 55 8.77 9.01 2.82
C ALA A 55 10.10 8.25 2.90
N GLU A 56 10.12 7.12 3.62
CA GLU A 56 11.28 6.24 3.73
C GLU A 56 11.70 5.64 2.38
N ILE A 57 10.72 5.23 1.55
CA ILE A 57 11.01 4.75 0.19
C ILE A 57 11.66 5.86 -0.63
N CYS A 58 11.08 7.06 -0.63
CA CYS A 58 11.61 8.19 -1.39
C CYS A 58 13.00 8.63 -0.93
N GLU A 59 13.31 8.53 0.35
CA GLU A 59 14.67 8.77 0.86
C GLU A 59 15.66 7.76 0.25
N ARG A 60 15.29 6.49 0.16
CA ARG A 60 16.17 5.43 -0.37
C ARG A 60 16.36 5.47 -1.87
N ILE A 61 15.33 5.85 -2.64
CA ILE A 61 15.39 5.88 -4.09
C ILE A 61 15.47 7.28 -4.69
N ASN A 62 15.71 8.29 -3.85
CA ASN A 62 15.86 9.69 -4.25
C ASN A 62 14.65 10.19 -5.05
N CYS A 63 13.45 10.19 -4.41
CA CYS A 63 12.23 10.80 -4.96
C CYS A 63 11.63 11.81 -3.99
N THR A 64 10.65 12.55 -4.46
CA THR A 64 9.89 13.51 -3.66
C THR A 64 8.39 13.15 -3.75
N PRO A 65 7.74 12.77 -2.64
CA PRO A 65 6.32 12.47 -2.67
C PRO A 65 5.48 13.75 -2.77
N ASN A 66 4.49 13.76 -3.67
CA ASN A 66 3.46 14.78 -3.78
C ASN A 66 2.09 14.12 -3.60
N TRP A 67 1.47 14.33 -2.46
CA TRP A 67 0.18 13.73 -2.12
C TRP A 67 -0.96 14.48 -2.79
N VAL A 68 -1.79 13.75 -3.52
CA VAL A 68 -2.98 14.25 -4.19
C VAL A 68 -4.20 13.62 -3.53
N THR A 69 -4.85 14.40 -2.65
CA THR A 69 -6.09 13.97 -2.00
C THR A 69 -7.17 13.75 -3.04
N THR A 70 -7.75 12.57 -3.08
CA THR A 70 -8.81 12.21 -4.01
C THR A 70 -9.80 11.27 -3.34
N ALA A 71 -11.06 11.28 -3.81
CA ALA A 71 -12.05 10.37 -3.27
C ALA A 71 -11.73 8.93 -3.68
N TRP A 72 -12.03 7.98 -2.78
CA TRP A 72 -11.87 6.56 -3.06
C TRP A 72 -12.61 6.11 -4.32
N ASP A 73 -13.84 6.58 -4.48
CA ASP A 73 -14.62 6.31 -5.68
C ASP A 73 -13.93 6.92 -6.91
N GLY A 74 -13.51 6.05 -7.82
CA GLY A 74 -12.84 6.45 -9.05
C GLY A 74 -11.31 6.55 -8.99
N ILE A 75 -10.66 6.27 -7.85
CA ILE A 75 -9.20 6.40 -7.70
C ILE A 75 -8.43 5.51 -8.70
N PHE A 76 -8.90 4.31 -8.98
CA PHE A 76 -8.26 3.40 -9.95
C PHE A 76 -8.45 3.88 -11.40
N ALA A 77 -9.60 4.46 -11.72
CA ALA A 77 -9.82 5.06 -13.03
C ALA A 77 -8.89 6.27 -13.24
N ALA A 78 -8.75 7.12 -12.23
CA ALA A 78 -7.85 8.26 -12.25
C ALA A 78 -6.37 7.83 -12.38
N LEU A 79 -5.97 6.71 -11.75
CA LEU A 79 -4.65 6.12 -11.93
C LEU A 79 -4.46 5.62 -13.37
N ALA A 80 -5.42 4.90 -13.93
CA ALA A 80 -5.37 4.41 -15.30
C ALA A 80 -5.32 5.55 -16.33
N ASP A 81 -5.96 6.68 -16.03
CA ASP A 81 -5.92 7.90 -16.83
C ASP A 81 -4.61 8.71 -16.65
N GLY A 82 -3.70 8.25 -15.81
CA GLY A 82 -2.40 8.88 -15.58
C GLY A 82 -2.46 10.18 -14.76
N GLN A 83 -3.49 10.37 -13.94
CA GLN A 83 -3.58 11.53 -13.05
C GLN A 83 -2.58 11.45 -11.90
N PHE A 84 -2.12 10.24 -11.56
CA PHE A 84 -1.11 9.97 -10.55
C PHE A 84 -0.05 9.02 -11.13
N ASP A 85 1.13 9.01 -10.53
CA ASP A 85 2.16 8.01 -10.81
C ASP A 85 1.86 6.68 -10.09
N MET A 86 1.19 6.77 -8.92
CA MET A 86 0.81 5.63 -8.09
C MET A 86 -0.34 6.00 -7.15
N VAL A 87 -0.95 5.00 -6.56
CA VAL A 87 -1.92 5.14 -5.46
C VAL A 87 -1.37 4.45 -4.21
N VAL A 88 -1.40 5.16 -3.09
CA VAL A 88 -1.10 4.61 -1.76
C VAL A 88 -2.23 5.06 -0.83
N SER A 89 -3.06 4.11 -0.39
CA SER A 89 -4.29 4.40 0.36
C SER A 89 -4.84 3.14 1.02
N GLY A 90 -3.99 2.39 1.74
CA GLY A 90 -4.40 1.16 2.41
C GLY A 90 -5.08 0.14 1.49
N VAL A 91 -4.71 0.11 0.21
CA VAL A 91 -5.42 -0.64 -0.83
C VAL A 91 -5.25 -2.15 -0.64
N THR A 92 -6.36 -2.85 -0.46
CA THR A 92 -6.36 -4.32 -0.46
C THR A 92 -6.17 -4.87 -1.88
N ILE A 93 -5.21 -5.79 -2.04
CA ILE A 93 -5.01 -6.52 -3.29
C ILE A 93 -6.17 -7.50 -3.49
N THR A 94 -6.87 -7.40 -4.63
CA THR A 94 -7.93 -8.34 -5.02
C THR A 94 -7.77 -8.73 -6.49
N ASP A 95 -8.28 -9.91 -6.85
CA ASP A 95 -8.24 -10.41 -8.23
C ASP A 95 -8.94 -9.48 -9.23
N GLU A 96 -9.94 -8.73 -8.78
CA GLU A 96 -10.64 -7.74 -9.61
C GLU A 96 -9.78 -6.53 -9.88
N ARG A 97 -9.10 -6.01 -8.85
CA ARG A 97 -8.23 -4.84 -8.96
C ARG A 97 -6.96 -5.16 -9.73
N ASP A 98 -6.40 -6.35 -9.54
CA ASP A 98 -5.20 -6.83 -10.24
C ASP A 98 -5.38 -6.97 -11.77
N LYS A 99 -6.64 -6.95 -12.25
CA LYS A 99 -6.93 -6.92 -13.69
C LYS A 99 -6.83 -5.53 -14.32
N ILE A 100 -6.79 -4.48 -13.51
CA ILE A 100 -6.87 -3.09 -13.98
C ILE A 100 -5.69 -2.23 -13.53
N VAL A 101 -4.96 -2.64 -12.49
CA VAL A 101 -3.77 -1.96 -11.97
C VAL A 101 -2.75 -2.99 -11.50
N ASP A 102 -1.47 -2.66 -11.58
CA ASP A 102 -0.40 -3.47 -11.00
C ASP A 102 -0.22 -3.15 -9.53
N PHE A 103 0.13 -4.16 -8.72
CA PHE A 103 0.41 -3.99 -7.30
C PHE A 103 1.89 -4.24 -6.98
N SER A 104 2.38 -3.56 -5.95
CA SER A 104 3.64 -3.92 -5.29
C SER A 104 3.46 -5.19 -4.45
N ASP A 105 4.56 -5.71 -3.90
CA ASP A 105 4.47 -6.64 -2.79
C ASP A 105 3.69 -6.01 -1.62
N PRO A 106 2.90 -6.79 -0.85
CA PRO A 106 2.17 -6.26 0.30
C PRO A 106 3.14 -5.73 1.36
N TYR A 107 2.94 -4.50 1.81
CA TYR A 107 3.76 -3.86 2.85
C TYR A 107 3.12 -3.92 4.24
N ILE A 108 1.84 -4.30 4.33
CA ILE A 108 1.10 -4.48 5.58
C ILE A 108 0.02 -5.55 5.40
N ILE A 109 -0.28 -6.26 6.47
CA ILE A 109 -1.43 -7.17 6.55
C ILE A 109 -2.44 -6.57 7.52
N VAL A 110 -3.65 -6.30 7.05
CA VAL A 110 -4.75 -5.79 7.85
C VAL A 110 -5.84 -6.85 7.99
N GLN A 111 -6.54 -6.82 9.13
CA GLN A 111 -7.71 -7.66 9.36
C GLN A 111 -8.96 -6.79 9.35
N GLN A 112 -10.00 -7.28 8.71
CA GLN A 112 -11.30 -6.64 8.75
C GLN A 112 -12.02 -7.02 10.04
N GLY A 113 -12.62 -6.04 10.71
CA GLY A 113 -13.39 -6.23 11.91
C GLY A 113 -14.79 -5.62 11.76
N VAL A 114 -15.74 -6.14 12.50
CA VAL A 114 -17.09 -5.55 12.59
C VAL A 114 -17.17 -4.77 13.90
N LEU A 115 -17.39 -3.47 13.81
CA LEU A 115 -17.71 -2.64 14.96
C LEU A 115 -19.18 -2.79 15.28
N MET A 116 -19.49 -3.15 16.52
CA MET A 116 -20.85 -3.41 16.98
C MET A 116 -21.17 -2.59 18.24
N ARG A 117 -22.45 -2.38 18.51
CA ARG A 117 -22.88 -1.87 19.82
C ARG A 117 -22.64 -2.93 20.88
N VAL A 118 -22.43 -2.48 22.14
CA VAL A 118 -22.18 -3.40 23.26
C VAL A 118 -23.36 -4.35 23.51
N GLU A 119 -24.59 -3.85 23.30
CA GLU A 119 -25.81 -4.67 23.42
C GLU A 119 -25.94 -5.77 22.38
N ASP A 120 -25.23 -5.65 21.26
CA ASP A 120 -25.21 -6.63 20.16
C ASP A 120 -24.00 -7.58 20.27
N GLU A 121 -23.20 -7.50 21.34
CA GLU A 121 -22.04 -8.35 21.55
C GLU A 121 -22.43 -9.83 21.51
N GLY A 122 -21.71 -10.61 20.70
CA GLY A 122 -22.00 -12.03 20.51
C GLY A 122 -23.01 -12.31 19.38
N ALA A 123 -23.52 -11.29 18.69
CA ALA A 123 -24.33 -11.51 17.50
C ALA A 123 -23.54 -12.25 16.43
N THR A 124 -24.21 -13.17 15.75
CA THR A 124 -23.61 -14.00 14.71
C THR A 124 -23.88 -13.44 13.32
N ILE A 125 -23.17 -13.97 12.31
CA ILE A 125 -23.42 -13.66 10.90
C ILE A 125 -24.88 -13.91 10.50
N ASP A 126 -25.58 -14.80 11.17
CA ASP A 126 -26.97 -15.11 10.87
C ASP A 126 -27.93 -13.97 11.25
N ALA A 127 -27.62 -13.19 12.28
CA ALA A 127 -28.38 -11.98 12.63
C ALA A 127 -28.35 -10.91 11.51
N PHE A 128 -27.25 -10.84 10.75
CA PHE A 128 -27.15 -9.98 9.57
C PHE A 128 -27.91 -10.59 8.37
N LYS A 129 -27.84 -11.90 8.18
CA LYS A 129 -28.55 -12.57 7.09
C LYS A 129 -30.06 -12.57 7.27
N SER A 130 -30.55 -12.66 8.52
CA SER A 130 -31.98 -12.56 8.83
C SER A 130 -32.54 -11.14 8.72
N GLY A 131 -31.67 -10.12 8.74
CA GLY A 131 -32.07 -8.72 8.75
C GLY A 131 -32.35 -8.15 10.15
N ASP A 132 -32.08 -8.92 11.21
CA ASP A 132 -32.23 -8.44 12.59
C ASP A 132 -31.18 -7.36 12.89
N LEU A 133 -30.00 -7.47 12.28
CA LEU A 133 -28.96 -6.45 12.30
C LEU A 133 -28.66 -5.96 10.87
N ARG A 134 -28.33 -4.66 10.77
CA ARG A 134 -27.92 -4.04 9.51
C ARG A 134 -26.45 -3.71 9.54
N LEU A 135 -25.74 -4.10 8.50
CA LEU A 135 -24.35 -3.74 8.28
C LEU A 135 -24.28 -2.46 7.46
N ALA A 136 -23.43 -1.54 7.87
CA ALA A 136 -23.03 -0.39 7.08
C ALA A 136 -21.53 -0.43 6.85
N SER A 137 -21.09 -0.07 5.67
CA SER A 137 -19.69 -0.07 5.27
C SER A 137 -19.48 1.02 4.23
N GLN A 138 -18.27 1.55 4.16
CA GLN A 138 -17.84 2.28 2.98
C GLN A 138 -17.74 1.30 1.81
N ASN A 139 -18.04 1.78 0.62
CA ASN A 139 -17.85 0.99 -0.59
C ASN A 139 -16.35 0.97 -0.93
N GLY A 140 -15.75 -0.24 -1.00
CA GLY A 140 -14.31 -0.30 -1.23
C GLY A 140 -13.79 -1.71 -1.53
#